data_d71973e745617bf7b007ef594c83559a
#
_entry.id   d71973e745617bf7b007ef594c83559a
#
_cell.length_a   1.000
_cell.length_b   1.000
_cell.length_c   1.000
_cell.angle_alpha   90.00
_cell.angle_beta   90.00
_cell.angle_gamma   90.00
#
_symmetry.space_group_name_H-M   'P 1'
#
loop_
_entity.id
_entity.type
_entity.pdbx_description
1 polymer ?
#
loop_
_entity_poly.entity_id
_entity_poly.type
_entity_poly.pdbx_seq_one_letter_code
_entity_poly.pdbx_strand_id
1 'polypeptide(L)'
;MIKLEKTHIKSASLMLTRAFKDDDMKEVFPDAEERRLKTPIVNEFLLRRNYSHAMAFITSANLEGIAVWVQSDKTGNISFCQMLASGAIWPAMRIGRKALKKIQDYDEYVKEKRHKLVPYRHLYLEVLAVDPEYQGKGYAGKLLKGMLSRIDEDSLPCYVETEGEKNAAMYRHFGFEVVDEFVVPNTNEKIIAMLRQAKKY
;
A
#
# COMPACT_ATOMS: atom_id res chain seq x y z
N MET A 1 8.84 5.92 -14.77
CA MET A 1 8.26 6.18 -13.43
C MET A 1 8.80 7.49 -12.91
N ILE A 2 7.95 8.28 -12.28
CA ILE A 2 8.28 9.58 -11.67
C ILE A 2 8.12 9.42 -10.17
N LYS A 3 9.01 10.01 -9.37
CA LYS A 3 8.86 9.99 -7.91
C LYS A 3 7.62 10.79 -7.51
N LEU A 4 6.83 10.25 -6.58
CA LEU A 4 5.69 10.96 -6.02
C LEU A 4 6.17 12.22 -5.26
N GLU A 5 5.63 13.37 -5.60
CA GLU A 5 5.87 14.62 -4.88
C GLU A 5 4.66 14.98 -4.00
N LYS A 6 4.86 15.88 -3.02
CA LYS A 6 3.78 16.33 -2.12
C LYS A 6 2.59 16.92 -2.88
N THR A 7 2.84 17.59 -3.99
CA THR A 7 1.83 18.16 -4.88
C THR A 7 0.90 17.13 -5.51
N HIS A 8 1.40 15.90 -5.71
CA HIS A 8 0.63 14.79 -6.29
C HIS A 8 -0.26 14.07 -5.27
N ILE A 9 -0.01 14.20 -3.95
CA ILE A 9 -0.64 13.36 -2.93
C ILE A 9 -2.16 13.43 -2.98
N LYS A 10 -2.74 14.64 -3.10
CA LYS A 10 -4.19 14.80 -3.13
C LYS A 10 -4.82 14.13 -4.36
N SER A 11 -4.23 14.29 -5.52
CA SER A 11 -4.71 13.64 -6.76
C SER A 11 -4.50 12.12 -6.71
N ALA A 12 -3.38 11.67 -6.15
CA ALA A 12 -3.11 10.25 -5.93
C ALA A 12 -4.10 9.62 -4.94
N SER A 13 -4.49 10.31 -3.86
CA SER A 13 -5.50 9.80 -2.92
C SER A 13 -6.88 9.61 -3.56
N LEU A 14 -7.27 10.49 -4.47
CA LEU A 14 -8.51 10.36 -5.24
C LEU A 14 -8.43 9.20 -6.25
N MET A 15 -7.28 9.01 -6.90
CA MET A 15 -7.05 7.88 -7.80
C MET A 15 -7.10 6.56 -7.03
N LEU A 16 -6.45 6.47 -5.86
CA LEU A 16 -6.52 5.29 -5.00
C LEU A 16 -7.97 4.96 -4.60
N THR A 17 -8.77 5.97 -4.28
CA THR A 17 -10.19 5.77 -3.96
C THR A 17 -10.99 5.19 -5.12
N ARG A 18 -10.64 5.51 -6.38
CA ARG A 18 -11.26 4.87 -7.55
C ARG A 18 -10.72 3.47 -7.83
N ALA A 19 -9.43 3.25 -7.53
CA ALA A 19 -8.76 1.98 -7.81
C ALA A 19 -9.14 0.87 -6.82
N PHE A 20 -9.31 1.22 -5.55
CA PHE A 20 -9.79 0.33 -4.51
C PHE A 20 -11.32 0.36 -4.45
N LYS A 21 -11.93 -0.78 -4.20
CA LYS A 21 -13.39 -0.88 -4.11
C LYS A 21 -13.89 -0.16 -2.85
N ASP A 22 -15.11 0.38 -2.93
CA ASP A 22 -15.77 1.03 -1.79
C ASP A 22 -15.89 0.12 -0.55
N ASP A 23 -15.85 -1.20 -0.74
CA ASP A 23 -15.99 -2.17 0.35
C ASP A 23 -14.73 -2.30 1.23
N ASP A 24 -13.53 -1.90 0.76
CA ASP A 24 -12.27 -2.04 1.50
C ASP A 24 -12.26 -1.26 2.83
N MET A 25 -13.08 -0.22 2.98
CA MET A 25 -13.21 0.57 4.20
C MET A 25 -14.51 0.34 4.96
N LYS A 26 -15.27 -0.71 4.64
CA LYS A 26 -16.61 -0.97 5.20
C LYS A 26 -16.55 -1.24 6.71
N GLU A 27 -15.52 -1.93 7.16
CA GLU A 27 -15.34 -2.22 8.59
C GLU A 27 -14.93 -0.96 9.38
N VAL A 28 -14.23 -0.02 8.72
CA VAL A 28 -13.86 1.26 9.33
C VAL A 28 -15.03 2.22 9.35
N PHE A 29 -15.73 2.35 8.22
CA PHE A 29 -16.89 3.22 8.00
C PHE A 29 -18.09 2.39 7.49
N PRO A 30 -18.94 1.86 8.37
CA PRO A 30 -20.12 1.06 7.96
C PRO A 30 -21.13 1.87 7.13
N ASP A 31 -21.31 3.15 7.45
CA ASP A 31 -22.17 4.05 6.69
C ASP A 31 -21.56 4.36 5.32
N ALA A 32 -22.34 4.17 4.25
CA ALA A 32 -21.85 4.30 2.88
C ALA A 32 -21.51 5.75 2.50
N GLU A 33 -22.27 6.72 3.00
CA GLU A 33 -22.03 8.12 2.70
C GLU A 33 -20.78 8.62 3.46
N GLU A 34 -20.64 8.25 4.75
CA GLU A 34 -19.43 8.54 5.52
C GLU A 34 -18.19 7.90 4.85
N ARG A 35 -18.30 6.65 4.41
CA ARG A 35 -17.23 5.93 3.73
C ARG A 35 -16.81 6.66 2.45
N ARG A 36 -17.75 7.02 1.58
CA ARG A 36 -17.51 7.78 0.36
C ARG A 36 -16.75 9.09 0.61
N LEU A 37 -17.11 9.80 1.68
CA LEU A 37 -16.47 11.08 2.04
C LEU A 37 -15.10 10.90 2.70
N LYS A 38 -14.90 9.82 3.47
CA LYS A 38 -13.70 9.64 4.29
C LYS A 38 -12.60 8.79 3.64
N THR A 39 -12.93 7.85 2.74
CA THR A 39 -11.91 7.04 2.06
C THR A 39 -10.83 7.85 1.35
N PRO A 40 -11.13 8.93 0.61
CA PRO A 40 -10.07 9.78 0.05
C PRO A 40 -9.17 10.42 1.11
N ILE A 41 -9.72 10.73 2.28
CA ILE A 41 -8.97 11.33 3.38
C ILE A 41 -8.05 10.30 4.03
N VAL A 42 -8.50 9.04 4.17
CA VAL A 42 -7.66 7.93 4.63
C VAL A 42 -6.51 7.70 3.67
N ASN A 43 -6.78 7.62 2.37
CA ASN A 43 -5.73 7.46 1.36
C ASN A 43 -4.72 8.63 1.39
N GLU A 44 -5.19 9.86 1.57
CA GLU A 44 -4.30 11.02 1.75
C GLU A 44 -3.45 10.89 3.02
N PHE A 45 -4.06 10.47 4.13
CA PHE A 45 -3.34 10.23 5.38
C PHE A 45 -2.23 9.18 5.22
N LEU A 46 -2.54 8.04 4.61
CA LEU A 46 -1.57 6.95 4.39
C LEU A 46 -0.40 7.40 3.50
N LEU A 47 -0.67 8.08 2.40
CA LEU A 47 0.37 8.61 1.53
C LEU A 47 1.25 9.66 2.24
N ARG A 48 0.67 10.56 3.04
CA ARG A 48 1.42 11.55 3.81
C ARG A 48 2.22 10.91 4.93
N ARG A 49 1.63 9.96 5.65
CA ARG A 49 2.30 9.21 6.71
C ARG A 49 3.60 8.57 6.18
N ASN A 50 3.53 7.97 5.01
CA ASN A 50 4.64 7.22 4.43
C ASN A 50 5.63 8.08 3.63
N TYR A 51 5.30 9.33 3.34
CA TYR A 51 6.05 10.18 2.40
C TYR A 51 7.55 10.32 2.70
N SER A 52 7.94 10.36 3.98
CA SER A 52 9.33 10.60 4.39
C SER A 52 10.23 9.36 4.34
N HIS A 53 9.66 8.15 4.36
CA HIS A 53 10.42 6.90 4.47
C HIS A 53 10.10 5.88 3.38
N ALA A 54 9.02 6.07 2.65
CA ALA A 54 8.66 5.21 1.53
C ALA A 54 9.28 5.70 0.20
N MET A 55 9.46 4.75 -0.70
CA MET A 55 9.76 5.00 -2.10
C MET A 55 8.44 4.93 -2.88
N ALA A 56 7.87 6.07 -3.16
CA ALA A 56 6.61 6.16 -3.90
C ALA A 56 6.84 6.65 -5.33
N PHE A 57 6.27 5.94 -6.30
CA PHE A 57 6.40 6.24 -7.72
C PHE A 57 5.03 6.25 -8.39
N ILE A 58 4.87 7.16 -9.34
CA ILE A 58 3.72 7.26 -10.24
C ILE A 58 4.15 6.98 -11.67
N THR A 59 3.23 6.54 -12.49
CA THR A 59 3.50 6.21 -13.90
C THR A 59 3.88 7.42 -14.73
N SER A 60 3.13 8.51 -14.57
CA SER A 60 3.33 9.83 -15.18
C SER A 60 2.60 10.92 -14.36
N ALA A 61 2.67 12.16 -14.79
CA ALA A 61 1.90 13.27 -14.19
C ALA A 61 0.37 13.08 -14.28
N ASN A 62 -0.12 12.20 -15.17
CA ASN A 62 -1.55 11.87 -15.31
C ASN A 62 -2.04 10.87 -14.24
N LEU A 63 -1.12 10.28 -13.43
CA LEU A 63 -1.47 9.37 -12.33
C LEU A 63 -2.26 8.13 -12.77
N GLU A 64 -1.89 7.49 -13.89
CA GLU A 64 -2.53 6.25 -14.33
C GLU A 64 -2.33 5.11 -13.33
N GLY A 65 -1.24 5.17 -12.53
CA GLY A 65 -0.97 4.23 -11.45
C GLY A 65 0.08 4.72 -10.48
N ILE A 66 0.09 4.10 -9.30
CA ILE A 66 1.03 4.37 -8.20
C ILE A 66 1.53 3.07 -7.60
N ALA A 67 2.79 3.08 -7.17
CA ALA A 67 3.38 2.04 -6.32
C ALA A 67 4.10 2.69 -5.14
N VAL A 68 3.86 2.16 -3.93
CA VAL A 68 4.50 2.60 -2.69
C VAL A 68 5.25 1.43 -2.07
N TRP A 69 6.54 1.63 -1.84
CA TRP A 69 7.47 0.62 -1.35
C TRP A 69 8.09 1.08 -0.05
N VAL A 70 8.12 0.22 0.95
CA VAL A 70 8.69 0.51 2.27
C VAL A 70 9.74 -0.53 2.62
N GLN A 71 10.91 -0.09 3.10
CA GLN A 71 11.89 -1.03 3.65
C GLN A 71 11.42 -1.52 5.02
N SER A 72 11.50 -2.83 5.27
CA SER A 72 11.00 -3.44 6.51
C SER A 72 11.64 -2.88 7.78
N ASP A 73 12.88 -2.43 7.70
CA ASP A 73 13.62 -1.77 8.78
C ASP A 73 13.19 -0.30 9.02
N LYS A 74 12.39 0.27 8.12
CA LYS A 74 11.85 1.63 8.21
C LYS A 74 10.35 1.69 8.53
N THR A 75 9.71 0.55 8.75
CA THR A 75 8.27 0.45 9.11
C THR A 75 7.99 0.78 10.58
N GLY A 76 8.84 1.55 11.24
CA GLY A 76 8.69 1.96 12.64
C GLY A 76 7.58 2.99 12.87
N ASN A 77 7.35 3.31 14.15
CA ASN A 77 6.41 4.36 14.53
C ASN A 77 6.89 5.72 14.00
N ILE A 78 6.03 6.39 13.28
CA ILE A 78 6.31 7.73 12.77
C ILE A 78 6.17 8.72 13.93
N SER A 79 7.19 9.55 14.14
CA SER A 79 7.16 10.56 15.19
C SER A 79 6.13 11.64 14.88
N PHE A 80 5.66 12.32 15.92
CA PHE A 80 4.75 13.47 15.79
C PHE A 80 5.34 14.56 14.86
N CYS A 81 6.64 14.84 14.98
CA CYS A 81 7.32 15.80 14.10
C CYS A 81 7.28 15.38 12.63
N GLN A 82 7.45 14.09 12.33
CA GLN A 82 7.34 13.56 10.95
C GLN A 82 5.90 13.67 10.43
N MET A 83 4.90 13.39 11.25
CA MET A 83 3.49 13.57 10.88
C MET A 83 3.17 15.04 10.59
N LEU A 84 3.69 15.96 11.40
CA LEU A 84 3.52 17.40 11.17
C LEU A 84 4.21 17.83 9.86
N ALA A 85 5.47 17.45 9.68
CA ALA A 85 6.27 17.81 8.48
C ALA A 85 5.69 17.26 7.17
N SER A 86 5.08 16.07 7.21
CA SER A 86 4.40 15.46 6.05
C SER A 86 3.00 16.02 5.80
N GLY A 87 2.43 16.75 6.77
CA GLY A 87 1.06 17.24 6.73
C GLY A 87 0.00 16.15 7.01
N ALA A 88 0.39 15.00 7.60
CA ALA A 88 -0.51 13.88 7.90
C ALA A 88 -1.49 14.18 9.05
N ILE A 89 -1.19 15.16 9.90
CA ILE A 89 -2.04 15.51 11.07
C ILE A 89 -3.43 15.97 10.63
N TRP A 90 -3.53 16.79 9.59
CA TRP A 90 -4.82 17.31 9.13
C TRP A 90 -5.78 16.24 8.64
N PRO A 91 -5.42 15.33 7.72
CA PRO A 91 -6.30 14.22 7.39
C PRO A 91 -6.57 13.30 8.58
N ALA A 92 -5.61 13.05 9.48
CA ALA A 92 -5.84 12.26 10.68
C ALA A 92 -6.96 12.84 11.58
N MET A 93 -6.98 14.14 11.79
CA MET A 93 -8.05 14.80 12.56
C MET A 93 -9.42 14.64 11.89
N ARG A 94 -9.48 14.69 10.57
CA ARG A 94 -10.72 14.54 9.78
C ARG A 94 -11.23 13.09 9.75
N ILE A 95 -10.36 12.10 9.80
CA ILE A 95 -10.71 10.68 9.91
C ILE A 95 -11.41 10.43 11.25
N GLY A 96 -10.88 10.95 12.33
CA GLY A 96 -11.39 10.81 13.68
C GLY A 96 -10.78 9.62 14.44
N ARG A 97 -10.75 9.74 15.77
CA ARG A 97 -10.00 8.81 16.65
C ARG A 97 -10.45 7.36 16.55
N LYS A 98 -11.77 7.11 16.44
CA LYS A 98 -12.33 5.76 16.40
C LYS A 98 -11.92 5.02 15.13
N ALA A 99 -12.01 5.70 13.99
CA ALA A 99 -11.62 5.13 12.69
C ALA A 99 -10.09 4.94 12.60
N LEU A 100 -9.30 5.92 13.07
CA LEU A 100 -7.84 5.78 13.15
C LEU A 100 -7.41 4.59 14.01
N LYS A 101 -8.10 4.33 15.14
CA LYS A 101 -7.80 3.15 15.97
C LYS A 101 -8.06 1.85 15.22
N LYS A 102 -9.17 1.73 14.49
CA LYS A 102 -9.46 0.54 13.67
C LYS A 102 -8.40 0.32 12.58
N ILE A 103 -8.00 1.39 11.87
CA ILE A 103 -6.95 1.33 10.86
C ILE A 103 -5.63 0.89 11.50
N GLN A 104 -5.28 1.43 12.66
CA GLN A 104 -4.08 1.06 13.38
C GLN A 104 -4.10 -0.40 13.83
N ASP A 105 -5.22 -0.90 14.38
CA ASP A 105 -5.35 -2.29 14.82
C ASP A 105 -5.18 -3.27 13.64
N TYR A 106 -5.73 -2.91 12.47
CA TYR A 106 -5.53 -3.65 11.23
C TYR A 106 -4.04 -3.65 10.82
N ASP A 107 -3.44 -2.48 10.73
CA ASP A 107 -2.02 -2.32 10.35
C ASP A 107 -1.09 -3.10 11.30
N GLU A 108 -1.33 -3.06 12.60
CA GLU A 108 -0.54 -3.77 13.62
C GLU A 108 -0.65 -5.29 13.45
N TYR A 109 -1.86 -5.82 13.24
CA TYR A 109 -2.08 -7.25 13.02
C TYR A 109 -1.36 -7.75 11.77
N VAL A 110 -1.54 -7.07 10.64
CA VAL A 110 -0.90 -7.43 9.37
C VAL A 110 0.62 -7.31 9.45
N LYS A 111 1.12 -6.27 10.11
CA LYS A 111 2.56 -6.08 10.37
C LYS A 111 3.15 -7.20 11.24
N GLU A 112 2.43 -7.64 12.28
CA GLU A 112 2.87 -8.77 13.12
C GLU A 112 2.94 -10.08 12.32
N LYS A 113 1.92 -10.34 11.48
CA LYS A 113 1.93 -11.48 10.56
C LYS A 113 3.12 -11.44 9.61
N ARG A 114 3.35 -10.31 8.95
CA ARG A 114 4.48 -10.11 8.04
C ARG A 114 5.82 -10.33 8.75
N HIS A 115 5.98 -9.82 9.96
CA HIS A 115 7.21 -10.00 10.72
C HIS A 115 7.48 -11.47 11.09
N LYS A 116 6.43 -12.26 11.36
CA LYS A 116 6.56 -13.71 11.60
C LYS A 116 6.93 -14.48 10.34
N LEU A 117 6.36 -14.11 9.19
CA LEU A 117 6.59 -14.77 7.90
C LEU A 117 7.95 -14.40 7.29
N VAL A 118 8.36 -13.13 7.42
CA VAL A 118 9.59 -12.59 6.83
C VAL A 118 10.33 -11.76 7.87
N PRO A 119 11.01 -12.41 8.85
CA PRO A 119 11.67 -11.73 9.97
C PRO A 119 12.98 -11.02 9.59
N TYR A 120 13.43 -11.19 8.36
CA TYR A 120 14.65 -10.60 7.83
C TYR A 120 14.36 -9.36 6.98
N ARG A 121 15.39 -8.60 6.65
CA ARG A 121 15.28 -7.38 5.84
C ARG A 121 14.70 -7.68 4.45
N HIS A 122 13.64 -6.98 4.09
CA HIS A 122 12.94 -7.10 2.81
C HIS A 122 12.34 -5.76 2.38
N LEU A 123 11.96 -5.66 1.13
CA LEU A 123 11.13 -4.57 0.64
C LEU A 123 9.66 -4.98 0.67
N TYR A 124 8.83 -4.14 1.25
CA TYR A 124 7.38 -4.32 1.30
C TYR A 124 6.70 -3.45 0.24
N LEU A 125 5.94 -4.07 -0.65
CA LEU A 125 5.05 -3.36 -1.57
C LEU A 125 3.72 -3.08 -0.85
N GLU A 126 3.62 -1.89 -0.28
CA GLU A 126 2.47 -1.47 0.52
C GLU A 126 1.27 -1.09 -0.34
N VAL A 127 1.51 -0.45 -1.49
CA VAL A 127 0.46 -0.05 -2.44
C VAL A 127 0.91 -0.34 -3.85
N LEU A 128 0.05 -0.99 -4.62
CA LEU A 128 0.11 -1.04 -6.08
C LEU A 128 -1.31 -0.81 -6.60
N ALA A 129 -1.53 0.31 -7.25
CA ALA A 129 -2.85 0.64 -7.78
C ALA A 129 -2.75 1.25 -9.18
N VAL A 130 -3.75 0.95 -10.00
CA VAL A 130 -3.95 1.52 -11.33
C VAL A 130 -5.38 2.03 -11.41
N ASP A 131 -5.53 3.28 -11.83
CA ASP A 131 -6.84 3.89 -12.03
C ASP A 131 -7.70 3.01 -12.96
N PRO A 132 -8.97 2.75 -12.63
CA PRO A 132 -9.86 1.88 -13.40
C PRO A 132 -9.87 2.16 -14.91
N GLU A 133 -9.78 3.42 -15.34
CA GLU A 133 -9.74 3.81 -16.76
C GLU A 133 -8.48 3.33 -17.48
N TYR A 134 -7.43 3.00 -16.75
CA TYR A 134 -6.11 2.60 -17.27
C TYR A 134 -5.76 1.15 -16.97
N GLN A 135 -6.63 0.39 -16.30
CA GLN A 135 -6.42 -1.03 -16.06
C GLN A 135 -6.35 -1.84 -17.37
N GLY A 136 -5.66 -2.98 -17.34
CA GLY A 136 -5.46 -3.82 -18.53
C GLY A 136 -4.42 -3.29 -19.54
N LYS A 137 -3.87 -2.09 -19.34
CA LYS A 137 -2.90 -1.44 -20.26
C LYS A 137 -1.43 -1.59 -19.82
N GLY A 138 -1.14 -2.49 -18.87
CA GLY A 138 0.22 -2.84 -18.46
C GLY A 138 0.88 -1.88 -17.44
N TYR A 139 0.18 -0.89 -16.89
CA TYR A 139 0.75 0.09 -15.98
C TYR A 139 1.25 -0.52 -14.66
N ALA A 140 0.54 -1.49 -14.07
CA ALA A 140 1.02 -2.23 -12.90
C ALA A 140 2.35 -2.92 -13.18
N GLY A 141 2.46 -3.61 -14.31
CA GLY A 141 3.70 -4.25 -14.74
C GLY A 141 4.85 -3.26 -14.94
N LYS A 142 4.59 -2.07 -15.46
CA LYS A 142 5.59 -1.00 -15.63
C LYS A 142 6.12 -0.51 -14.27
N LEU A 143 5.24 -0.35 -13.28
CA LEU A 143 5.60 0.05 -11.91
C LEU A 143 6.40 -1.06 -11.19
N LEU A 144 5.99 -2.32 -11.33
CA LEU A 144 6.67 -3.46 -10.72
C LEU A 144 8.05 -3.68 -11.33
N LYS A 145 8.17 -3.81 -12.65
CA LYS A 145 9.44 -4.13 -13.35
C LYS A 145 10.56 -3.15 -12.98
N GLY A 146 10.26 -1.85 -12.98
CA GLY A 146 11.28 -0.84 -12.68
C GLY A 146 11.85 -0.92 -11.27
N MET A 147 11.09 -1.41 -10.29
CA MET A 147 11.56 -1.60 -8.92
C MET A 147 12.16 -3.00 -8.72
N LEU A 148 11.56 -4.04 -9.32
CA LEU A 148 12.05 -5.41 -9.16
C LEU A 148 13.47 -5.58 -9.70
N SER A 149 13.83 -4.92 -10.81
CA SER A 149 15.21 -4.92 -11.31
C SER A 149 16.19 -4.36 -10.27
N ARG A 150 15.83 -3.25 -9.63
CA ARG A 150 16.63 -2.63 -8.56
C ARG A 150 16.71 -3.52 -7.31
N ILE A 151 15.62 -4.19 -6.97
CA ILE A 151 15.58 -5.14 -5.83
C ILE A 151 16.50 -6.33 -6.09
N ASP A 152 16.55 -6.82 -7.33
CA ASP A 152 17.44 -7.92 -7.72
C ASP A 152 18.92 -7.50 -7.61
N GLU A 153 19.29 -6.28 -8.03
CA GLU A 153 20.63 -5.73 -7.84
C GLU A 153 21.02 -5.63 -6.37
N ASP A 154 20.10 -5.20 -5.49
CA ASP A 154 20.31 -5.08 -4.04
C ASP A 154 20.23 -6.45 -3.31
N SER A 155 19.93 -7.54 -4.01
CA SER A 155 19.70 -8.88 -3.43
C SER A 155 18.67 -8.91 -2.29
N LEU A 156 17.65 -8.04 -2.35
CA LEU A 156 16.60 -7.95 -1.34
C LEU A 156 15.36 -8.76 -1.74
N PRO A 157 14.77 -9.54 -0.82
CA PRO A 157 13.45 -10.11 -1.02
C PRO A 157 12.38 -9.02 -1.07
N CYS A 158 11.28 -9.30 -1.77
CA CYS A 158 10.12 -8.43 -1.84
C CYS A 158 8.87 -9.14 -1.33
N TYR A 159 8.15 -8.51 -0.42
CA TYR A 159 6.92 -9.03 0.17
C TYR A 159 5.73 -8.16 -0.23
N VAL A 160 4.57 -8.79 -0.42
CA VAL A 160 3.30 -8.12 -0.70
C VAL A 160 2.15 -8.88 -0.03
N GLU A 161 1.15 -8.14 0.41
CA GLU A 161 -0.16 -8.64 0.81
C GLU A 161 -1.18 -8.23 -0.25
N THR A 162 -2.06 -9.15 -0.63
CA THR A 162 -3.08 -8.86 -1.64
C THR A 162 -4.36 -9.64 -1.37
N GLU A 163 -5.45 -9.16 -1.93
CA GLU A 163 -6.73 -9.83 -1.92
C GLU A 163 -7.08 -10.37 -3.30
N GLY A 164 -7.74 -11.53 -3.28
CA GLY A 164 -8.30 -12.15 -4.47
C GLY A 164 -7.26 -12.78 -5.42
N GLU A 165 -7.66 -13.88 -6.00
CA GLU A 165 -6.81 -14.72 -6.85
C GLU A 165 -6.33 -14.00 -8.12
N LYS A 166 -7.11 -13.07 -8.66
CA LYS A 166 -6.72 -12.27 -9.84
C LYS A 166 -5.43 -11.47 -9.59
N ASN A 167 -5.33 -10.85 -8.41
CA ASN A 167 -4.15 -10.09 -8.03
C ASN A 167 -2.98 -11.03 -7.72
N ALA A 168 -3.24 -12.13 -7.00
CA ALA A 168 -2.22 -13.13 -6.72
C ALA A 168 -1.63 -13.73 -8.02
N ALA A 169 -2.46 -14.03 -9.01
CA ALA A 169 -2.01 -14.51 -10.32
C ALA A 169 -1.11 -13.49 -11.03
N MET A 170 -1.44 -12.20 -10.94
CA MET A 170 -0.57 -11.13 -11.46
C MET A 170 0.79 -11.14 -10.76
N TYR A 171 0.84 -11.22 -9.42
CA TYR A 171 2.10 -11.26 -8.68
C TYR A 171 2.93 -12.52 -8.96
N ARG A 172 2.30 -13.70 -9.14
CA ARG A 172 3.00 -14.93 -9.59
C ARG A 172 3.73 -14.73 -10.91
N HIS A 173 3.13 -14.00 -11.86
CA HIS A 173 3.79 -13.66 -13.14
C HIS A 173 5.09 -12.86 -12.93
N PHE A 174 5.22 -12.13 -11.83
CA PHE A 174 6.44 -11.40 -11.45
C PHE A 174 7.36 -12.19 -10.50
N GLY A 175 7.10 -13.48 -10.28
CA GLY A 175 7.94 -14.38 -9.50
C GLY A 175 7.65 -14.34 -7.99
N PHE A 176 6.49 -13.84 -7.58
CA PHE A 176 6.04 -13.96 -6.19
C PHE A 176 5.39 -15.33 -5.96
N GLU A 177 5.64 -15.90 -4.79
CA GLU A 177 5.06 -17.16 -4.32
C GLU A 177 4.22 -16.91 -3.08
N VAL A 178 3.10 -17.64 -2.93
CA VAL A 178 2.26 -17.56 -1.72
C VAL A 178 3.02 -18.17 -0.56
N VAL A 179 3.12 -17.44 0.54
CA VAL A 179 3.78 -17.89 1.77
C VAL A 179 2.81 -18.09 2.92
N ASP A 180 1.65 -17.44 2.90
CA ASP A 180 0.55 -17.63 3.86
C ASP A 180 -0.77 -17.11 3.29
N GLU A 181 -1.88 -17.59 3.84
CA GLU A 181 -3.22 -17.03 3.64
C GLU A 181 -3.89 -16.91 5.01
N PHE A 182 -4.42 -15.74 5.33
CA PHE A 182 -5.06 -15.49 6.62
C PHE A 182 -6.25 -14.53 6.49
N VAL A 183 -7.16 -14.59 7.46
CA VAL A 183 -8.26 -13.64 7.59
C VAL A 183 -7.91 -12.65 8.69
N VAL A 184 -8.13 -11.36 8.41
CA VAL A 184 -7.91 -10.31 9.42
C VAL A 184 -9.03 -10.37 10.46
N PRO A 185 -8.72 -10.42 11.76
CA PRO A 185 -9.71 -10.48 12.83
C PRO A 185 -10.73 -9.34 12.76
N ASN A 186 -11.98 -9.66 13.01
CA ASN A 186 -13.11 -8.73 12.96
C ASN A 186 -13.39 -8.11 11.58
N THR A 187 -12.85 -8.73 10.54
CA THR A 187 -13.16 -8.43 9.14
C THR A 187 -13.50 -9.71 8.38
N ASN A 188 -13.97 -9.59 7.14
CA ASN A 188 -14.10 -10.73 6.23
C ASN A 188 -12.97 -10.76 5.18
N GLU A 189 -11.93 -9.95 5.37
CA GLU A 189 -10.84 -9.81 4.42
C GLU A 189 -9.90 -11.00 4.48
N LYS A 190 -9.83 -11.75 3.38
CA LYS A 190 -8.87 -12.85 3.19
C LYS A 190 -7.64 -12.30 2.47
N ILE A 191 -6.53 -12.26 3.18
CA ILE A 191 -5.25 -11.79 2.69
C ILE A 191 -4.42 -12.98 2.17
N ILE A 192 -3.84 -12.80 0.99
CA ILE A 192 -2.84 -13.70 0.41
C ILE A 192 -1.49 -13.01 0.56
N ALA A 193 -0.65 -13.57 1.42
CA ALA A 193 0.71 -13.11 1.65
C ALA A 193 1.66 -13.74 0.64
N MET A 194 2.44 -12.92 -0.06
CA MET A 194 3.31 -13.42 -1.11
C MET A 194 4.73 -12.85 -0.97
N LEU A 195 5.72 -13.68 -1.28
CA LEU A 195 7.14 -13.34 -1.19
C LEU A 195 7.83 -13.66 -2.53
N ARG A 196 8.66 -12.74 -2.97
CA ARG A 196 9.57 -12.92 -4.09
C ARG A 196 11.01 -12.85 -3.59
N GLN A 197 11.77 -13.90 -3.80
CA GLN A 197 13.22 -13.87 -3.56
C GLN A 197 13.92 -13.04 -4.65
N ALA A 198 14.98 -12.34 -4.28
CA ALA A 198 15.82 -11.68 -5.27
C ALA A 198 16.43 -12.70 -6.23
N LYS A 199 16.48 -12.37 -7.51
CA LYS A 199 17.20 -13.21 -8.47
C LYS A 199 18.69 -13.07 -8.21
N LYS A 200 19.36 -14.22 -8.00
CA LYS A 200 20.83 -14.27 -8.01
C LYS A 200 21.26 -14.33 -9.47
N TYR A 201 22.07 -13.39 -9.89
CA TYR A 201 22.76 -13.41 -11.18
C TYR A 201 24.10 -14.16 -11.06
#